data_379e75a05d77e574e762ee92c7b7a057
#
_entry.id   379e75a05d77e574e762ee92c7b7a057
#
_cell.length_a   1.000
_cell.length_b   1.000
_cell.length_c   1.000
_cell.angle_alpha   90.00
_cell.angle_beta   90.00
_cell.angle_gamma   90.00
#
_symmetry.space_group_name_H-M   'P 1'
#
loop_
_entity.id
_entity.type
_entity.pdbx_description
1 polymer ?
#
loop_
_entity_poly.entity_id
_entity_poly.type
_entity_poly.pdbx_seq_one_letter_code
_entity_poly.pdbx_strand_id
1 'polypeptide(L)'
;MAGAFISSLFSLVMYQKELINDVLINKKFFALAIDQGTSLKEIINQKKNNFKDEDYFFFKKNIIEILGSNLSAVLFDFDTYEKHEKFKNLNIPKIIAYEDDAYNIDNVERITKLPTNKSIDKTIDDFKAIKFFMYYNPDSPQEINNKKNLLIKKIGKMCLNLNKPFLFEPLLYNDPLTKKSNDEYNKKKHEYITYFYSEFSKPDYNVSIIKIEFPFNESILDDYNNVNTISYCEEILLNTFGKTMKPFVFLSAGMKFSNFYKSMSISMKLNINCLGFLCGRSLWQDSIDIFCNQSNTEFIKWLENQGLERVEKLKSTLDL
;
A
#
# COMPACT_ATOMS: atom_id res chain seq x y z
N MET A 1 14.97 -30.66 -19.67
CA MET A 1 13.84 -30.13 -18.89
C MET A 1 14.24 -28.95 -18.01
N ALA A 2 15.34 -28.98 -17.27
CA ALA A 2 15.77 -27.84 -16.41
C ALA A 2 16.07 -26.53 -17.19
N GLY A 3 16.71 -26.60 -18.37
CA GLY A 3 17.03 -25.41 -19.17
C GLY A 3 15.80 -24.67 -19.71
N ALA A 4 14.75 -25.39 -20.12
CA ALA A 4 13.51 -24.78 -20.60
C ALA A 4 12.73 -24.14 -19.44
N PHE A 5 12.80 -24.70 -18.24
CA PHE A 5 12.16 -24.14 -17.02
C PHE A 5 12.86 -22.85 -16.56
N ILE A 6 14.19 -22.82 -16.58
CA ILE A 6 14.99 -21.62 -16.24
C ILE A 6 14.73 -20.50 -17.28
N SER A 7 14.69 -20.82 -18.57
CA SER A 7 14.36 -19.85 -19.62
C SER A 7 12.95 -19.28 -19.49
N SER A 8 11.95 -20.10 -19.16
CA SER A 8 10.58 -19.62 -18.95
C SER A 8 10.43 -18.75 -17.69
N LEU A 9 11.15 -19.10 -16.62
CA LEU A 9 11.15 -18.30 -15.37
C LEU A 9 11.83 -16.95 -15.59
N PHE A 10 12.94 -16.91 -16.33
CA PHE A 10 13.65 -15.69 -16.67
C PHE A 10 12.78 -14.76 -17.55
N SER A 11 12.11 -15.33 -18.55
CA SER A 11 11.21 -14.55 -19.42
C SER A 11 10.01 -13.98 -18.64
N LEU A 12 9.45 -14.73 -17.67
CA LEU A 12 8.36 -14.26 -16.81
C LEU A 12 8.80 -13.11 -15.88
N VAL A 13 10.02 -13.20 -15.32
CA VAL A 13 10.58 -12.13 -14.47
C VAL A 13 10.83 -10.86 -15.28
N MET A 14 11.38 -10.99 -16.49
CA MET A 14 11.59 -9.85 -17.39
C MET A 14 10.27 -9.21 -17.81
N TYR A 15 9.29 -10.01 -18.18
CA TYR A 15 7.96 -9.57 -18.54
C TYR A 15 7.26 -8.81 -17.39
N GLN A 16 7.31 -9.33 -16.17
CA GLN A 16 6.77 -8.62 -15.01
C GLN A 16 7.46 -7.29 -14.73
N LYS A 17 8.77 -7.17 -15.02
CA LYS A 17 9.49 -5.90 -14.91
C LYS A 17 9.03 -4.87 -15.95
N GLU A 18 8.68 -5.30 -17.15
CA GLU A 18 8.15 -4.38 -18.18
C GLU A 18 6.77 -3.85 -17.80
N LEU A 19 5.91 -4.71 -17.25
CA LEU A 19 4.54 -4.33 -16.86
C LEU A 19 4.48 -3.22 -15.80
N ILE A 20 5.45 -3.13 -14.90
CA ILE A 20 5.43 -2.11 -13.85
C ILE A 20 5.84 -0.72 -14.32
N ASN A 21 6.43 -0.58 -15.51
CA ASN A 21 6.93 0.71 -16.00
C ASN A 21 5.83 1.77 -16.12
N ASP A 22 4.60 1.37 -16.40
CA ASP A 22 3.46 2.29 -16.56
C ASP A 22 3.07 3.02 -15.25
N VAL A 23 3.56 2.57 -14.12
CA VAL A 23 3.31 3.18 -12.79
C VAL A 23 4.57 3.80 -12.19
N LEU A 24 5.67 3.81 -12.95
CA LEU A 24 6.95 4.38 -12.52
C LEU A 24 7.23 5.71 -13.22
N ILE A 25 7.89 6.62 -12.52
CA ILE A 25 8.57 7.79 -13.10
C ILE A 25 10.04 7.71 -12.69
N ASN A 26 10.95 7.81 -13.67
CA ASN A 26 12.40 7.69 -13.44
C ASN A 26 12.78 6.40 -12.65
N LYS A 27 12.10 5.28 -12.93
CA LYS A 27 12.26 3.99 -12.23
C LYS A 27 11.85 4.02 -10.75
N LYS A 28 11.17 5.04 -10.28
CA LYS A 28 10.67 5.19 -8.92
C LYS A 28 9.15 5.10 -8.90
N PHE A 29 8.64 4.54 -7.81
CA PHE A 29 7.22 4.40 -7.53
C PHE A 29 6.85 5.29 -6.34
N PHE A 30 6.10 6.34 -6.57
CA PHE A 30 5.67 7.26 -5.53
C PHE A 30 4.20 7.61 -5.74
N ALA A 31 3.33 6.83 -5.11
CA ALA A 31 1.92 6.85 -5.42
C ALA A 31 1.04 7.19 -4.21
N LEU A 32 -0.12 7.79 -4.51
CA LEU A 32 -1.16 8.12 -3.54
C LEU A 32 -2.06 6.92 -3.32
N ALA A 33 -2.31 6.54 -2.05
CA ALA A 33 -3.37 5.63 -1.67
C ALA A 33 -4.57 6.41 -1.12
N ILE A 34 -5.74 6.23 -1.77
CA ILE A 34 -7.02 6.81 -1.36
C ILE A 34 -8.15 5.74 -1.42
N ASP A 35 -7.74 4.50 -1.27
CA ASP A 35 -8.60 3.30 -1.31
C ASP A 35 -9.33 2.99 0.01
N GLN A 36 -9.21 3.84 1.04
CA GLN A 36 -9.93 3.69 2.30
C GLN A 36 -11.44 3.89 2.09
N GLY A 37 -12.22 2.87 2.45
CA GLY A 37 -13.68 2.85 2.36
C GLY A 37 -14.38 3.29 3.64
N THR A 38 -15.15 2.40 4.22
CA THR A 38 -16.00 2.64 5.41
C THR A 38 -15.23 3.21 6.58
N SER A 39 -14.00 2.77 6.84
CA SER A 39 -13.20 3.29 7.97
C SER A 39 -12.94 4.80 7.87
N LEU A 40 -12.63 5.32 6.69
CA LEU A 40 -12.46 6.77 6.49
C LEU A 40 -13.80 7.49 6.59
N LYS A 41 -14.86 6.93 6.02
CA LYS A 41 -16.21 7.48 6.08
C LYS A 41 -16.69 7.62 7.52
N GLU A 42 -16.45 6.61 8.37
CA GLU A 42 -16.78 6.67 9.80
C GLU A 42 -15.98 7.72 10.56
N ILE A 43 -14.68 7.85 10.31
CA ILE A 43 -13.86 8.88 10.95
C ILE A 43 -14.40 10.29 10.61
N ILE A 44 -14.74 10.54 9.35
CA ILE A 44 -15.31 11.83 8.95
C ILE A 44 -16.69 12.02 9.58
N ASN A 45 -17.57 11.01 9.56
CA ASN A 45 -18.91 11.09 10.15
C ASN A 45 -18.88 11.37 11.65
N GLN A 46 -17.92 10.81 12.38
CA GLN A 46 -17.78 11.06 13.83
C GLN A 46 -17.32 12.48 14.16
N LYS A 47 -16.62 13.13 13.24
CA LYS A 47 -15.99 14.44 13.47
C LYS A 47 -16.75 15.60 12.81
N LYS A 48 -17.49 15.35 11.74
CA LYS A 48 -18.17 16.38 10.94
C LYS A 48 -19.66 16.46 11.29
N ASN A 49 -20.10 17.62 11.77
CA ASN A 49 -21.52 17.86 12.00
C ASN A 49 -22.33 17.77 10.70
N ASN A 50 -23.50 17.13 10.75
CA ASN A 50 -24.42 16.96 9.61
C ASN A 50 -23.72 16.29 8.38
N PHE A 51 -22.88 15.30 8.64
CA PHE A 51 -22.17 14.54 7.61
C PHE A 51 -23.14 13.99 6.55
N LYS A 52 -22.72 14.08 5.29
CA LYS A 52 -23.36 13.49 4.11
C LYS A 52 -22.37 12.69 3.29
N ASP A 53 -22.85 11.74 2.51
CA ASP A 53 -21.99 10.93 1.63
C ASP A 53 -21.20 11.79 0.64
N GLU A 54 -21.77 12.93 0.21
CA GLU A 54 -21.09 13.89 -0.64
C GLU A 54 -19.84 14.47 0.02
N ASP A 55 -19.81 14.65 1.35
CA ASP A 55 -18.65 15.13 2.09
C ASP A 55 -17.46 14.17 1.95
N TYR A 56 -17.71 12.85 2.09
CA TYR A 56 -16.70 11.82 1.92
C TYR A 56 -16.09 11.84 0.51
N PHE A 57 -16.94 11.92 -0.51
CA PHE A 57 -16.44 11.98 -1.90
C PHE A 57 -15.78 13.32 -2.22
N PHE A 58 -16.25 14.43 -1.65
CA PHE A 58 -15.60 15.73 -1.77
C PHE A 58 -14.19 15.70 -1.18
N PHE A 59 -14.03 15.11 0.00
CA PHE A 59 -12.73 14.93 0.66
C PHE A 59 -11.75 14.17 -0.24
N LYS A 60 -12.14 12.97 -0.68
CA LYS A 60 -11.30 12.12 -1.54
C LYS A 60 -10.96 12.81 -2.87
N LYS A 61 -11.96 13.45 -3.49
CA LYS A 61 -11.78 14.14 -4.76
C LYS A 61 -10.67 15.19 -4.69
N ASN A 62 -10.69 16.07 -3.68
CA ASN A 62 -9.70 17.13 -3.57
C ASN A 62 -8.30 16.58 -3.28
N ILE A 63 -8.18 15.53 -2.49
CA ILE A 63 -6.89 14.83 -2.28
C ILE A 63 -6.35 14.28 -3.59
N ILE A 64 -7.18 13.63 -4.40
CA ILE A 64 -6.77 13.06 -5.69
C ILE A 64 -6.32 14.17 -6.64
N GLU A 65 -7.09 15.25 -6.75
CA GLU A 65 -6.82 16.32 -7.69
C GLU A 65 -5.58 17.14 -7.32
N ILE A 66 -5.39 17.42 -6.03
CA ILE A 66 -4.29 18.26 -5.58
C ILE A 66 -3.01 17.44 -5.36
N LEU A 67 -3.09 16.35 -4.60
CA LEU A 67 -1.89 15.57 -4.29
C LEU A 67 -1.56 14.55 -5.39
N GLY A 68 -2.57 13.87 -5.95
CA GLY A 68 -2.38 12.81 -6.93
C GLY A 68 -1.70 13.27 -8.20
N SER A 69 -1.96 14.50 -8.66
CA SER A 69 -1.33 15.08 -9.86
C SER A 69 0.19 15.25 -9.75
N ASN A 70 0.74 15.20 -8.54
CA ASN A 70 2.17 15.33 -8.27
C ASN A 70 2.85 13.97 -7.96
N LEU A 71 2.13 12.86 -8.18
CA LEU A 71 2.57 11.51 -7.86
C LEU A 71 2.58 10.61 -9.11
N SER A 72 3.29 9.49 -9.05
CA SER A 72 3.46 8.59 -10.20
C SER A 72 2.20 7.79 -10.53
N ALA A 73 1.33 7.58 -9.55
CA ALA A 73 0.05 6.88 -9.72
C ALA A 73 -0.91 7.19 -8.56
N VAL A 74 -2.18 6.86 -8.75
CA VAL A 74 -3.22 6.93 -7.70
C VAL A 74 -3.91 5.58 -7.56
N LEU A 75 -4.00 5.08 -6.32
CA LEU A 75 -4.74 3.87 -5.96
C LEU A 75 -6.17 4.24 -5.54
N PHE A 76 -7.14 3.74 -6.28
CA PHE A 76 -8.57 3.93 -6.07
C PHE A 76 -9.24 2.67 -5.49
N ASP A 77 -10.31 2.85 -4.70
CA ASP A 77 -11.38 1.87 -4.60
C ASP A 77 -12.41 2.07 -5.73
N PHE A 78 -13.21 1.04 -6.01
CA PHE A 78 -14.23 1.10 -7.07
C PHE A 78 -15.26 2.22 -6.86
N ASP A 79 -15.74 2.40 -5.64
CA ASP A 79 -16.81 3.37 -5.36
C ASP A 79 -16.33 4.81 -5.60
N THR A 80 -15.11 5.13 -5.19
CA THR A 80 -14.49 6.42 -5.46
C THR A 80 -14.27 6.63 -6.96
N TYR A 81 -13.77 5.62 -7.67
CA TYR A 81 -13.52 5.70 -9.09
C TYR A 81 -14.80 5.92 -9.91
N GLU A 82 -15.86 5.17 -9.59
CA GLU A 82 -17.15 5.23 -10.31
C GLU A 82 -17.95 6.50 -9.98
N LYS A 83 -17.76 7.08 -8.80
CA LYS A 83 -18.53 8.26 -8.35
C LYS A 83 -18.34 9.50 -9.24
N HIS A 84 -17.16 9.67 -9.82
CA HIS A 84 -16.85 10.86 -10.59
C HIS A 84 -16.27 10.52 -11.97
N GLU A 85 -17.04 10.82 -13.03
CA GLU A 85 -16.63 10.60 -14.42
C GLU A 85 -15.25 11.21 -14.74
N LYS A 86 -14.90 12.35 -14.12
CA LYS A 86 -13.62 13.00 -14.33
C LYS A 86 -12.41 12.16 -13.89
N PHE A 87 -12.56 11.20 -12.97
CA PHE A 87 -11.46 10.32 -12.58
C PHE A 87 -11.05 9.36 -13.69
N LYS A 88 -11.98 9.00 -14.58
CA LYS A 88 -11.67 8.23 -15.77
C LYS A 88 -10.72 8.99 -16.70
N ASN A 89 -10.91 10.31 -16.80
CA ASN A 89 -10.16 11.20 -17.70
C ASN A 89 -8.89 11.81 -17.07
N LEU A 90 -8.56 11.48 -15.82
CA LEU A 90 -7.30 11.92 -15.23
C LEU A 90 -6.11 11.35 -15.99
N ASN A 91 -5.19 12.22 -16.38
CA ASN A 91 -3.92 11.84 -17.03
C ASN A 91 -2.87 11.41 -16.00
N ILE A 92 -3.25 10.52 -15.09
CA ILE A 92 -2.37 9.93 -14.07
C ILE A 92 -2.59 8.42 -14.11
N PRO A 93 -1.53 7.60 -14.06
CA PRO A 93 -1.66 6.16 -13.95
C PRO A 93 -2.55 5.77 -12.76
N LYS A 94 -3.53 4.91 -13.01
CA LYS A 94 -4.52 4.49 -12.02
C LYS A 94 -4.26 3.06 -11.61
N ILE A 95 -4.38 2.79 -10.32
CA ILE A 95 -4.31 1.47 -9.71
C ILE A 95 -5.66 1.19 -9.08
N ILE A 96 -6.22 0.00 -9.25
CA ILE A 96 -7.48 -0.39 -8.62
C ILE A 96 -7.25 -1.35 -7.46
N ALA A 97 -7.91 -1.08 -6.34
CA ALA A 97 -8.02 -2.02 -5.23
C ALA A 97 -9.10 -3.06 -5.57
N TYR A 98 -8.67 -4.31 -5.80
CA TYR A 98 -9.56 -5.41 -6.18
C TYR A 98 -9.97 -6.24 -4.96
N GLU A 99 -10.49 -5.55 -3.98
CA GLU A 99 -11.05 -6.12 -2.75
C GLU A 99 -12.36 -5.40 -2.37
N ASP A 100 -13.18 -6.10 -1.63
CA ASP A 100 -14.33 -5.50 -0.95
C ASP A 100 -13.85 -4.74 0.29
N ASP A 101 -14.74 -3.90 0.88
CA ASP A 101 -14.41 -3.11 2.05
C ASP A 101 -13.92 -4.00 3.21
N ALA A 102 -12.89 -3.56 3.89
CA ALA A 102 -12.31 -4.25 5.03
C ALA A 102 -13.32 -4.53 6.16
N TYR A 103 -14.39 -3.73 6.27
CA TYR A 103 -15.49 -3.95 7.22
C TYR A 103 -16.32 -5.19 6.91
N ASN A 104 -16.30 -5.69 5.67
CA ASN A 104 -16.99 -6.90 5.26
C ASN A 104 -16.18 -8.18 5.54
N ILE A 105 -14.99 -8.06 6.13
CA ILE A 105 -14.12 -9.18 6.47
C ILE A 105 -14.51 -9.73 7.83
N ASP A 106 -14.69 -11.06 7.94
CA ASP A 106 -14.94 -11.70 9.24
C ASP A 106 -13.75 -11.52 10.20
N ASN A 107 -14.05 -11.53 11.50
CA ASN A 107 -13.04 -11.27 12.53
C ASN A 107 -12.21 -12.50 12.93
N VAL A 108 -12.52 -13.69 12.41
CA VAL A 108 -11.86 -14.95 12.78
C VAL A 108 -10.75 -15.27 11.78
N GLU A 109 -11.14 -15.61 10.54
CA GLU A 109 -10.17 -15.99 9.51
C GLU A 109 -9.52 -14.77 8.84
N ARG A 110 -10.19 -13.63 8.83
CA ARG A 110 -9.78 -12.37 8.19
C ARG A 110 -9.35 -12.56 6.73
N ILE A 111 -10.12 -13.36 5.99
CA ILE A 111 -9.91 -13.56 4.57
C ILE A 111 -10.56 -12.39 3.82
N THR A 112 -9.77 -11.70 3.03
CA THR A 112 -10.24 -10.59 2.19
C THR A 112 -11.24 -11.09 1.16
N LYS A 113 -12.38 -10.42 1.07
CA LYS A 113 -13.43 -10.70 0.07
C LYS A 113 -13.14 -9.97 -1.23
N LEU A 114 -13.57 -10.57 -2.32
CA LEU A 114 -13.54 -9.93 -3.63
C LEU A 114 -14.77 -9.01 -3.79
N PRO A 115 -14.68 -7.95 -4.61
CA PRO A 115 -15.80 -7.05 -4.84
C PRO A 115 -17.00 -7.82 -5.39
N THR A 116 -18.17 -7.64 -4.77
CA THR A 116 -19.43 -8.16 -5.28
C THR A 116 -20.02 -7.15 -6.28
N ASN A 117 -20.60 -7.63 -7.37
CA ASN A 117 -21.26 -6.81 -8.40
C ASN A 117 -20.32 -5.82 -9.14
N LYS A 118 -19.01 -5.98 -9.04
CA LYS A 118 -18.00 -5.21 -9.77
C LYS A 118 -17.24 -6.16 -10.70
N SER A 119 -17.31 -5.92 -12.01
CA SER A 119 -16.53 -6.68 -12.99
C SER A 119 -15.30 -5.89 -13.37
N ILE A 120 -14.14 -6.41 -12.99
CA ILE A 120 -12.86 -5.79 -13.36
C ILE A 120 -12.66 -5.82 -14.90
N ASP A 121 -13.16 -6.84 -15.57
CA ASP A 121 -13.02 -7.01 -17.02
C ASP A 121 -13.58 -5.83 -17.82
N LYS A 122 -14.59 -5.12 -17.28
CA LYS A 122 -15.22 -3.98 -17.95
C LYS A 122 -14.42 -2.68 -17.83
N THR A 123 -13.57 -2.57 -16.84
CA THR A 123 -12.87 -1.33 -16.51
C THR A 123 -11.36 -1.48 -16.46
N ILE A 124 -10.84 -2.70 -16.70
CA ILE A 124 -9.41 -3.00 -16.52
C ILE A 124 -8.50 -2.16 -17.41
N ASP A 125 -8.96 -1.72 -18.57
CA ASP A 125 -8.15 -0.89 -19.48
C ASP A 125 -7.89 0.51 -18.92
N ASP A 126 -8.73 0.99 -18.01
CA ASP A 126 -8.55 2.27 -17.32
C ASP A 126 -7.42 2.20 -16.29
N PHE A 127 -7.01 1.01 -15.86
CA PHE A 127 -6.04 0.81 -14.80
C PHE A 127 -4.72 0.23 -15.31
N LYS A 128 -3.62 0.71 -14.74
CA LYS A 128 -2.27 0.25 -15.05
C LYS A 128 -1.79 -0.88 -14.14
N ALA A 129 -2.45 -1.09 -13.00
CA ALA A 129 -2.13 -2.15 -12.06
C ALA A 129 -3.33 -2.53 -11.20
N ILE A 130 -3.29 -3.72 -10.62
CA ILE A 130 -4.28 -4.24 -9.68
C ILE A 130 -3.61 -4.42 -8.33
N LYS A 131 -4.20 -3.85 -7.27
CA LYS A 131 -3.77 -4.07 -5.89
C LYS A 131 -4.77 -4.99 -5.19
N PHE A 132 -4.26 -5.87 -4.33
CA PHE A 132 -5.06 -6.71 -3.44
C PHE A 132 -4.37 -6.82 -2.10
N PHE A 133 -5.12 -6.62 -0.98
CA PHE A 133 -4.58 -6.82 0.36
C PHE A 133 -5.10 -8.12 1.00
N MET A 134 -4.33 -8.63 1.95
CA MET A 134 -4.74 -9.73 2.81
C MET A 134 -4.21 -9.51 4.23
N TYR A 135 -5.11 -9.55 5.22
CA TYR A 135 -4.67 -9.69 6.60
C TYR A 135 -3.96 -11.02 6.78
N TYR A 136 -2.71 -10.98 7.22
CA TYR A 136 -1.89 -12.16 7.35
C TYR A 136 -1.09 -12.15 8.65
N ASN A 137 -1.07 -13.30 9.33
CA ASN A 137 -0.15 -13.54 10.43
C ASN A 137 0.50 -14.93 10.21
N PRO A 138 1.83 -15.02 10.11
CA PRO A 138 2.52 -16.30 9.90
C PRO A 138 2.22 -17.36 10.95
N ASP A 139 1.93 -16.94 12.19
CA ASP A 139 1.63 -17.83 13.30
C ASP A 139 0.13 -18.22 13.40
N SER A 140 -0.72 -17.73 12.50
CA SER A 140 -2.12 -18.19 12.40
C SER A 140 -2.21 -19.67 12.04
N PRO A 141 -3.33 -20.36 12.35
CA PRO A 141 -3.51 -21.75 11.98
C PRO A 141 -3.22 -22.00 10.50
N GLN A 142 -2.45 -23.08 10.22
CA GLN A 142 -1.97 -23.40 8.86
C GLN A 142 -3.10 -23.53 7.83
N GLU A 143 -4.26 -24.03 8.26
CA GLU A 143 -5.44 -24.17 7.39
C GLU A 143 -5.92 -22.79 6.90
N ILE A 144 -5.97 -21.79 7.79
CA ILE A 144 -6.37 -20.41 7.45
C ILE A 144 -5.34 -19.80 6.49
N ASN A 145 -4.04 -19.93 6.80
CA ASN A 145 -2.99 -19.40 5.93
C ASN A 145 -2.98 -20.10 4.57
N ASN A 146 -3.29 -21.40 4.49
CA ASN A 146 -3.44 -22.11 3.21
C ASN A 146 -4.59 -21.54 2.36
N LYS A 147 -5.76 -21.25 2.97
CA LYS A 147 -6.89 -20.61 2.27
C LYS A 147 -6.48 -19.25 1.72
N LYS A 148 -5.80 -18.43 2.53
CA LYS A 148 -5.28 -17.11 2.13
C LYS A 148 -4.30 -17.24 0.96
N ASN A 149 -3.33 -18.13 1.07
CA ASN A 149 -2.33 -18.36 0.02
C ASN A 149 -2.95 -18.80 -1.31
N LEU A 150 -3.97 -19.67 -1.27
CA LEU A 150 -4.69 -20.09 -2.47
C LEU A 150 -5.42 -18.91 -3.13
N LEU A 151 -6.05 -18.04 -2.35
CA LEU A 151 -6.72 -16.84 -2.88
C LEU A 151 -5.70 -15.87 -3.49
N ILE A 152 -4.59 -15.59 -2.82
CA ILE A 152 -3.53 -14.70 -3.33
C ILE A 152 -2.99 -15.24 -4.68
N LYS A 153 -2.69 -16.53 -4.76
CA LYS A 153 -2.25 -17.18 -6.02
C LYS A 153 -3.29 -17.07 -7.13
N LYS A 154 -4.58 -17.23 -6.80
CA LYS A 154 -5.69 -17.06 -7.75
C LYS A 154 -5.73 -15.65 -8.32
N ILE A 155 -5.58 -14.62 -7.46
CA ILE A 155 -5.54 -13.21 -7.90
C ILE A 155 -4.30 -12.95 -8.74
N GLY A 156 -3.12 -13.43 -8.33
CA GLY A 156 -1.90 -13.27 -9.13
C GLY A 156 -2.00 -13.90 -10.52
N LYS A 157 -2.63 -15.08 -10.65
CA LYS A 157 -2.92 -15.72 -11.94
C LYS A 157 -3.91 -14.91 -12.78
N MET A 158 -4.93 -14.32 -12.15
CA MET A 158 -5.88 -13.43 -12.81
C MET A 158 -5.17 -12.20 -13.37
N CYS A 159 -4.33 -11.52 -12.58
CA CYS A 159 -3.56 -10.35 -13.01
C CYS A 159 -2.63 -10.68 -14.18
N LEU A 160 -1.98 -11.84 -14.15
CA LEU A 160 -1.14 -12.32 -15.25
C LEU A 160 -1.95 -12.50 -16.54
N ASN A 161 -3.14 -13.11 -16.46
CA ASN A 161 -4.03 -13.30 -17.61
C ASN A 161 -4.57 -11.97 -18.19
N LEU A 162 -4.77 -10.98 -17.33
CA LEU A 162 -5.20 -9.63 -17.71
C LEU A 162 -4.04 -8.74 -18.20
N ASN A 163 -2.82 -9.25 -18.17
CA ASN A 163 -1.62 -8.50 -18.54
C ASN A 163 -1.43 -7.24 -17.68
N LYS A 164 -1.70 -7.34 -16.37
CA LYS A 164 -1.59 -6.25 -15.40
C LYS A 164 -0.63 -6.61 -14.27
N PRO A 165 0.20 -5.65 -13.81
CA PRO A 165 1.01 -5.84 -12.61
C PRO A 165 0.13 -6.14 -11.41
N PHE A 166 0.55 -7.10 -10.60
CA PHE A 166 -0.08 -7.43 -9.34
C PHE A 166 0.68 -6.78 -8.17
N LEU A 167 0.05 -5.82 -7.50
CA LEU A 167 0.52 -5.23 -6.25
C LEU A 167 -0.12 -5.96 -5.09
N PHE A 168 0.66 -6.75 -4.36
CA PHE A 168 0.14 -7.46 -3.20
C PHE A 168 0.53 -6.77 -1.90
N GLU A 169 -0.48 -6.57 -1.02
CA GLU A 169 -0.34 -5.90 0.27
C GLU A 169 -0.64 -6.87 1.42
N PRO A 170 0.37 -7.57 1.99
CA PRO A 170 0.18 -8.31 3.23
C PRO A 170 0.07 -7.32 4.40
N LEU A 171 -1.05 -7.34 5.10
CA LEU A 171 -1.30 -6.52 6.29
C LEU A 171 -1.12 -7.36 7.54
N LEU A 172 -0.12 -7.01 8.34
CA LEU A 172 0.16 -7.69 9.60
C LEU A 172 -0.92 -7.34 10.64
N TYR A 173 -1.38 -8.32 11.40
CA TYR A 173 -2.29 -8.13 12.52
C TYR A 173 -1.97 -9.08 13.66
N ASN A 174 -2.28 -8.67 14.90
CA ASN A 174 -2.23 -9.57 16.04
C ASN A 174 -3.46 -10.49 16.01
N ASP A 175 -3.23 -11.74 15.60
CA ASP A 175 -4.30 -12.73 15.46
C ASP A 175 -4.69 -13.26 16.85
N PRO A 176 -5.96 -13.07 17.32
CA PRO A 176 -6.42 -13.60 18.59
C PRO A 176 -6.25 -15.12 18.71
N LEU A 177 -6.27 -15.86 17.61
CA LEU A 177 -6.08 -17.32 17.59
C LEU A 177 -4.67 -17.73 18.02
N THR A 178 -3.69 -16.85 17.90
CA THR A 178 -2.31 -17.11 18.35
C THR A 178 -2.14 -16.98 19.85
N LYS A 179 -3.09 -16.34 20.55
CA LYS A 179 -3.08 -16.05 22.01
C LYS A 179 -1.84 -15.27 22.47
N LYS A 180 -1.20 -14.50 21.56
CA LYS A 180 -0.05 -13.66 21.89
C LYS A 180 -0.49 -12.33 22.48
N SER A 181 0.25 -11.87 23.49
CA SER A 181 0.16 -10.50 23.97
C SER A 181 0.63 -9.51 22.88
N ASN A 182 0.23 -8.24 22.99
CA ASN A 182 0.70 -7.20 22.07
C ASN A 182 2.22 -7.03 22.11
N ASP A 183 2.86 -7.22 23.26
CA ASP A 183 4.32 -7.12 23.38
C ASP A 183 5.03 -8.26 22.65
N GLU A 184 4.55 -9.48 22.78
CA GLU A 184 5.11 -10.64 22.05
C GLU A 184 4.93 -10.48 20.54
N TYR A 185 3.76 -10.02 20.12
CA TYR A 185 3.49 -9.71 18.73
C TYR A 185 4.41 -8.61 18.17
N ASN A 186 4.56 -7.51 18.91
CA ASN A 186 5.39 -6.37 18.50
C ASN A 186 6.87 -6.75 18.39
N LYS A 187 7.39 -7.60 19.28
CA LYS A 187 8.77 -8.12 19.23
C LYS A 187 9.03 -8.95 17.97
N LYS A 188 8.00 -9.61 17.44
CA LYS A 188 8.11 -10.46 16.24
C LYS A 188 7.87 -9.70 14.92
N LYS A 189 7.55 -8.42 14.95
CA LYS A 189 7.23 -7.66 13.74
C LYS A 189 8.28 -7.81 12.64
N HIS A 190 9.55 -7.70 12.97
CA HIS A 190 10.65 -7.88 12.04
C HIS A 190 10.62 -9.28 11.37
N GLU A 191 10.45 -10.35 12.15
CA GLU A 191 10.37 -11.72 11.64
C GLU A 191 9.18 -11.90 10.69
N TYR A 192 8.01 -11.35 11.05
CA TYR A 192 6.80 -11.43 10.23
C TYR A 192 6.93 -10.70 8.90
N ILE A 193 7.50 -9.48 8.91
CA ILE A 193 7.71 -8.73 7.68
C ILE A 193 8.76 -9.41 6.80
N THR A 194 9.81 -9.97 7.39
CA THR A 194 10.80 -10.80 6.67
C THR A 194 10.14 -12.03 6.03
N TYR A 195 9.26 -12.71 6.77
CA TYR A 195 8.46 -13.82 6.21
C TYR A 195 7.61 -13.36 5.02
N PHE A 196 6.88 -12.24 5.14
CA PHE A 196 6.05 -11.71 4.05
C PHE A 196 6.89 -11.48 2.79
N TYR A 197 8.01 -10.79 2.94
CA TYR A 197 8.86 -10.49 1.79
C TYR A 197 9.40 -11.75 1.14
N SER A 198 9.84 -12.73 1.92
CA SER A 198 10.33 -14.03 1.43
C SER A 198 9.22 -14.86 0.78
N GLU A 199 8.09 -15.06 1.48
CA GLU A 199 6.99 -15.91 1.03
C GLU A 199 6.37 -15.40 -0.26
N PHE A 200 5.98 -14.11 -0.28
CA PHE A 200 5.27 -13.52 -1.41
C PHE A 200 6.19 -13.09 -2.57
N SER A 201 7.50 -13.23 -2.42
CA SER A 201 8.46 -13.17 -3.53
C SER A 201 8.49 -14.42 -4.39
N LYS A 202 7.93 -15.55 -3.92
CA LYS A 202 7.92 -16.81 -4.67
C LYS A 202 7.15 -16.66 -5.98
N PRO A 203 7.63 -17.28 -7.08
CA PRO A 203 7.06 -17.10 -8.42
C PRO A 203 5.59 -17.48 -8.56
N ASP A 204 5.13 -18.47 -7.81
CA ASP A 204 3.77 -19.03 -7.90
C ASP A 204 2.66 -18.08 -7.41
N TYR A 205 3.03 -16.99 -6.70
CA TYR A 205 2.10 -15.92 -6.38
C TYR A 205 1.91 -14.90 -7.51
N ASN A 206 2.77 -14.86 -8.51
CA ASN A 206 2.78 -13.89 -9.62
C ASN A 206 2.73 -12.42 -9.14
N VAL A 207 3.24 -12.13 -7.95
CA VAL A 207 3.32 -10.76 -7.43
C VAL A 207 4.37 -9.98 -8.23
N SER A 208 4.02 -8.80 -8.73
CA SER A 208 4.95 -7.90 -9.42
C SER A 208 5.64 -6.95 -8.46
N ILE A 209 4.89 -6.38 -7.51
CA ILE A 209 5.38 -5.46 -6.47
C ILE A 209 4.76 -5.86 -5.14
N ILE A 210 5.55 -5.96 -4.07
CA ILE A 210 5.01 -6.12 -2.71
C ILE A 210 4.85 -4.73 -2.09
N LYS A 211 3.63 -4.38 -1.64
CA LYS A 211 3.34 -3.19 -0.84
C LYS A 211 3.41 -3.59 0.62
N ILE A 212 4.43 -3.14 1.36
CA ILE A 212 4.81 -3.73 2.65
C ILE A 212 5.06 -2.67 3.73
N GLU A 213 4.83 -3.04 4.98
CA GLU A 213 5.14 -2.23 6.15
C GLU A 213 6.65 -2.20 6.44
N PHE A 214 7.09 -1.16 7.20
CA PHE A 214 8.41 -1.18 7.81
C PHE A 214 8.54 -2.30 8.84
N PRO A 215 9.70 -3.00 8.88
CA PRO A 215 9.92 -4.15 9.77
C PRO A 215 10.19 -3.77 11.24
N PHE A 216 10.01 -2.51 11.61
CA PHE A 216 10.16 -1.99 12.97
C PHE A 216 8.94 -1.19 13.42
N ASN A 217 8.81 -0.98 14.71
CA ASN A 217 7.72 -0.19 15.27
C ASN A 217 8.02 1.31 15.16
N GLU A 218 6.98 2.12 14.95
CA GLU A 218 7.11 3.58 14.78
C GLU A 218 7.80 4.25 15.97
N SER A 219 7.59 3.77 17.20
CA SER A 219 8.15 4.34 18.43
C SER A 219 9.68 4.37 18.46
N ILE A 220 10.36 3.52 17.70
CA ILE A 220 11.83 3.54 17.63
C ILE A 220 12.34 4.86 17.03
N LEU A 221 11.54 5.52 16.22
CA LEU A 221 11.89 6.77 15.55
C LEU A 221 11.73 8.02 16.44
N ASP A 222 11.21 7.86 17.66
CA ASP A 222 11.19 8.94 18.65
C ASP A 222 12.60 9.37 19.03
N ASP A 223 13.57 8.43 18.97
CA ASP A 223 15.01 8.69 19.18
C ASP A 223 15.81 8.71 17.85
N TYR A 224 15.24 9.31 16.80
CA TYR A 224 15.82 9.34 15.45
C TYR A 224 17.20 9.99 15.36
N ASN A 225 17.55 10.91 16.27
CA ASN A 225 18.84 11.59 16.26
C ASN A 225 19.96 10.71 16.84
N ASN A 226 19.64 9.57 17.43
CA ASN A 226 20.60 8.61 17.95
C ASN A 226 21.15 7.74 16.83
N VAL A 227 22.46 7.75 16.65
CA VAL A 227 23.15 6.96 15.62
C VAL A 227 22.88 5.46 15.77
N ASN A 228 22.77 4.96 17.01
CA ASN A 228 22.47 3.55 17.26
C ASN A 228 21.05 3.19 16.78
N THR A 229 20.10 4.09 16.93
CA THR A 229 18.73 3.90 16.42
C THR A 229 18.72 3.79 14.89
N ILE A 230 19.44 4.67 14.21
CA ILE A 230 19.57 4.64 12.76
C ILE A 230 20.23 3.33 12.30
N SER A 231 21.38 2.97 12.90
CA SER A 231 22.10 1.73 12.57
C SER A 231 21.27 0.48 12.81
N TYR A 232 20.48 0.45 13.86
CA TYR A 232 19.53 -0.65 14.13
C TYR A 232 18.45 -0.75 13.05
N CYS A 233 17.87 0.38 12.63
CA CYS A 233 16.88 0.39 11.53
C CYS A 233 17.51 -0.07 10.22
N GLU A 234 18.72 0.37 9.89
CA GLU A 234 19.46 -0.04 8.69
C GLU A 234 19.75 -1.55 8.70
N GLU A 235 20.21 -2.09 9.82
CA GLU A 235 20.46 -3.53 9.98
C GLU A 235 19.19 -4.36 9.73
N ILE A 236 18.08 -3.98 10.36
CA ILE A 236 16.79 -4.67 10.18
C ILE A 236 16.33 -4.60 8.73
N LEU A 237 16.43 -3.43 8.08
CA LEU A 237 16.04 -3.27 6.67
C LEU A 237 16.89 -4.15 5.75
N LEU A 238 18.20 -4.19 5.93
CA LEU A 238 19.12 -5.04 5.18
C LEU A 238 18.84 -6.53 5.42
N ASN A 239 18.61 -6.93 6.67
CA ASN A 239 18.27 -8.32 7.01
C ASN A 239 16.94 -8.76 6.39
N THR A 240 15.96 -7.85 6.30
CA THR A 240 14.64 -8.13 5.71
C THR A 240 14.67 -8.13 4.19
N PHE A 241 15.28 -7.13 3.56
CA PHE A 241 15.12 -6.85 2.13
C PHE A 241 16.38 -7.07 1.28
N GLY A 242 17.53 -7.24 1.92
CA GLY A 242 18.81 -7.34 1.20
C GLY A 242 19.06 -8.67 0.48
N LYS A 243 18.25 -9.71 0.76
CA LYS A 243 18.48 -11.08 0.25
C LYS A 243 17.71 -11.43 -1.02
N THR A 244 16.70 -10.68 -1.38
CA THR A 244 15.87 -10.94 -2.56
C THR A 244 15.80 -9.72 -3.45
N MET A 245 15.55 -9.96 -4.75
CA MET A 245 15.46 -8.90 -5.76
C MET A 245 14.01 -8.58 -6.15
N LYS A 246 13.03 -9.02 -5.38
CA LYS A 246 11.61 -8.68 -5.63
C LYS A 246 11.42 -7.17 -5.43
N PRO A 247 10.86 -6.45 -6.40
CA PRO A 247 10.50 -5.05 -6.22
C PRO A 247 9.45 -4.88 -5.11
N PHE A 248 9.62 -3.87 -4.29
CA PHE A 248 8.64 -3.54 -3.26
C PHE A 248 8.52 -2.02 -3.07
N VAL A 249 7.42 -1.62 -2.44
CA VAL A 249 7.15 -0.24 -2.02
C VAL A 249 6.69 -0.23 -0.57
N PHE A 250 7.04 0.82 0.17
CA PHE A 250 6.54 0.95 1.53
C PHE A 250 5.13 1.53 1.59
N LEU A 251 4.33 1.00 2.49
CA LEU A 251 3.08 1.59 2.96
C LEU A 251 3.29 2.27 4.32
N SER A 252 2.45 3.24 4.64
CA SER A 252 2.61 4.01 5.87
C SER A 252 1.94 3.41 7.11
N ALA A 253 1.04 2.46 6.97
CA ALA A 253 0.24 1.85 8.06
C ALA A 253 -0.44 2.87 9.02
N GLY A 254 -0.65 4.12 8.57
CA GLY A 254 -1.17 5.20 9.41
C GLY A 254 -0.13 5.91 10.29
N MET A 255 1.14 5.63 10.09
CA MET A 255 2.29 6.28 10.72
C MET A 255 2.21 7.81 10.53
N LYS A 256 2.64 8.59 11.53
CA LYS A 256 2.77 10.04 11.40
C LYS A 256 3.69 10.39 10.23
N PHE A 257 3.40 11.49 9.53
CA PHE A 257 4.20 11.92 8.38
C PHE A 257 5.70 12.01 8.70
N SER A 258 6.05 12.64 9.84
CA SER A 258 7.46 12.79 10.26
C SER A 258 8.19 11.45 10.38
N ASN A 259 7.54 10.43 10.92
CA ASN A 259 8.14 9.12 11.13
C ASN A 259 8.18 8.32 9.81
N PHE A 260 7.16 8.45 8.97
CA PHE A 260 7.19 7.86 7.62
C PHE A 260 8.33 8.45 6.78
N TYR A 261 8.49 9.78 6.81
CA TYR A 261 9.60 10.47 6.14
C TYR A 261 10.98 10.00 6.63
N LYS A 262 11.17 9.92 7.96
CA LYS A 262 12.41 9.39 8.57
C LYS A 262 12.71 7.95 8.10
N SER A 263 11.69 7.08 8.14
CA SER A 263 11.81 5.68 7.70
C SER A 263 12.19 5.58 6.21
N MET A 264 11.55 6.37 5.36
CA MET A 264 11.90 6.46 3.93
C MET A 264 13.33 6.96 3.74
N SER A 265 13.73 8.01 4.47
CA SER A 265 15.08 8.59 4.39
C SER A 265 16.19 7.60 4.77
N ILE A 266 15.93 6.71 5.74
CA ILE A 266 16.87 5.62 6.07
C ILE A 266 16.89 4.59 4.93
N SER A 267 15.71 4.12 4.52
CA SER A 267 15.58 2.99 3.60
C SER A 267 16.14 3.28 2.21
N MET A 268 15.95 4.49 1.69
CA MET A 268 16.38 4.84 0.33
C MET A 268 17.89 5.01 0.18
N LYS A 269 18.64 5.08 1.28
CA LYS A 269 20.11 5.08 1.29
C LYS A 269 20.71 3.67 1.19
N LEU A 270 19.88 2.64 1.39
CA LEU A 270 20.32 1.26 1.43
C LEU A 270 20.24 0.60 0.04
N ASN A 271 21.11 -0.35 -0.21
CA ASN A 271 21.06 -1.17 -1.42
C ASN A 271 20.03 -2.30 -1.28
N ILE A 272 18.75 -1.91 -1.28
CA ILE A 272 17.58 -2.80 -1.26
C ILE A 272 16.69 -2.48 -2.46
N ASN A 273 15.92 -3.45 -2.95
CA ASN A 273 15.11 -3.27 -4.18
C ASN A 273 13.79 -2.50 -3.92
N CYS A 274 13.88 -1.43 -3.12
CA CYS A 274 12.78 -0.51 -2.83
C CYS A 274 12.57 0.46 -3.99
N LEU A 275 11.37 0.44 -4.59
CA LEU A 275 11.01 1.38 -5.65
C LEU A 275 10.53 2.73 -5.09
N GLY A 276 10.16 2.80 -3.81
CA GLY A 276 9.63 3.98 -3.15
C GLY A 276 8.43 3.68 -2.27
N PHE A 277 7.30 4.38 -2.48
CA PHE A 277 6.14 4.29 -1.60
C PHE A 277 4.79 4.26 -2.33
N LEU A 278 3.81 3.62 -1.70
CA LEU A 278 2.38 3.75 -1.99
C LEU A 278 1.67 4.03 -0.67
N CYS A 279 1.50 5.31 -0.34
CA CYS A 279 0.98 5.72 0.94
C CYS A 279 -0.20 6.70 0.81
N GLY A 280 -1.02 6.75 1.85
CA GLY A 280 -2.19 7.64 1.90
C GLY A 280 -2.19 8.45 3.19
N ARG A 281 -2.57 7.82 4.30
CA ARG A 281 -2.83 8.50 5.58
C ARG A 281 -1.69 9.40 6.04
N SER A 282 -0.45 9.00 5.92
CA SER A 282 0.69 9.87 6.27
C SER A 282 0.73 11.17 5.47
N LEU A 283 0.21 11.20 4.24
CA LEU A 283 0.13 12.42 3.44
C LEU A 283 -1.02 13.32 3.87
N TRP A 284 -2.22 12.75 4.06
CA TRP A 284 -3.47 13.53 4.14
C TRP A 284 -4.26 13.39 5.45
N GLN A 285 -3.89 12.48 6.38
CA GLN A 285 -4.70 12.20 7.58
C GLN A 285 -4.95 13.44 8.45
N ASP A 286 -3.95 14.32 8.60
CA ASP A 286 -4.07 15.52 9.44
C ASP A 286 -5.07 16.53 8.85
N SER A 287 -5.37 16.46 7.57
CA SER A 287 -6.37 17.30 6.92
C SER A 287 -7.82 16.95 7.29
N ILE A 288 -8.05 15.76 7.88
CA ILE A 288 -9.38 15.32 8.29
C ILE A 288 -9.96 16.27 9.33
N ASP A 289 -9.18 16.68 10.33
CA ASP A 289 -9.64 17.59 11.38
C ASP A 289 -9.96 18.98 10.82
N ILE A 290 -9.17 19.46 9.85
CA ILE A 290 -9.41 20.73 9.16
C ILE A 290 -10.69 20.64 8.33
N PHE A 291 -10.86 19.56 7.56
CA PHE A 291 -12.06 19.34 6.76
C PHE A 291 -13.33 19.22 7.61
N CYS A 292 -13.26 18.59 8.78
CA CYS A 292 -14.41 18.38 9.65
C CYS A 292 -14.79 19.58 10.49
N ASN A 293 -13.81 20.38 10.95
CA ASN A 293 -14.00 21.41 11.96
C ASN A 293 -13.82 22.85 11.44
N GLN A 294 -13.34 23.01 10.19
CA GLN A 294 -13.13 24.32 9.56
C GLN A 294 -13.91 24.38 8.24
N SER A 295 -13.51 25.28 7.33
CA SER A 295 -14.15 25.40 6.02
C SER A 295 -13.52 24.51 4.96
N ASN A 296 -14.27 24.21 3.89
CA ASN A 296 -13.73 23.55 2.70
C ASN A 296 -12.56 24.32 2.07
N THR A 297 -12.58 25.66 2.18
CA THR A 297 -11.49 26.53 1.70
C THR A 297 -10.21 26.30 2.48
N GLU A 298 -10.26 26.19 3.81
CA GLU A 298 -9.08 25.92 4.64
C GLU A 298 -8.55 24.50 4.41
N PHE A 299 -9.43 23.52 4.18
CA PHE A 299 -9.04 22.18 3.81
C PHE A 299 -8.27 22.16 2.47
N ILE A 300 -8.80 22.80 1.43
CA ILE A 300 -8.13 22.91 0.12
C ILE A 300 -6.78 23.60 0.28
N LYS A 301 -6.73 24.70 0.99
CA LYS A 301 -5.51 25.45 1.26
C LYS A 301 -4.45 24.64 2.01
N TRP A 302 -4.89 23.79 2.94
CA TRP A 302 -3.97 22.86 3.60
C TRP A 302 -3.37 21.85 2.62
N LEU A 303 -4.19 21.29 1.71
CA LEU A 303 -3.71 20.36 0.69
C LEU A 303 -2.70 21.03 -0.26
N GLU A 304 -2.99 22.25 -0.71
CA GLU A 304 -2.13 23.04 -1.61
C GLU A 304 -0.80 23.46 -0.98
N ASN A 305 -0.74 23.60 0.34
CA ASN A 305 0.46 23.99 1.06
C ASN A 305 1.11 22.78 1.75
N GLN A 306 0.61 22.40 2.92
CA GLN A 306 1.22 21.33 3.73
C GLN A 306 1.14 19.96 3.06
N GLY A 307 0.05 19.65 2.36
CA GLY A 307 -0.12 18.41 1.61
C GLY A 307 0.93 18.27 0.51
N LEU A 308 1.09 19.30 -0.34
CA LEU A 308 2.10 19.31 -1.41
C LEU A 308 3.52 19.34 -0.84
N GLU A 309 3.78 20.08 0.23
CA GLU A 309 5.09 20.05 0.91
C GLU A 309 5.47 18.63 1.36
N ARG A 310 4.52 17.86 1.89
CA ARG A 310 4.73 16.45 2.27
C ARG A 310 5.06 15.58 1.06
N VAL A 311 4.37 15.78 -0.05
CA VAL A 311 4.65 15.06 -1.31
C VAL A 311 6.08 15.35 -1.76
N GLU A 312 6.49 16.61 -1.83
CA GLU A 312 7.84 17.00 -2.26
C GLU A 312 8.92 16.48 -1.29
N LYS A 313 8.70 16.53 0.02
CA LYS A 313 9.62 15.94 1.00
C LYS A 313 9.79 14.43 0.79
N LEU A 314 8.72 13.68 0.51
CA LEU A 314 8.86 12.25 0.23
C LEU A 314 9.55 11.99 -1.10
N LYS A 315 9.26 12.76 -2.14
CA LYS A 315 9.95 12.65 -3.43
C LYS A 315 11.45 12.90 -3.29
N SER A 316 11.86 13.87 -2.48
CA SER A 316 13.29 14.13 -2.25
C SER A 316 14.03 12.97 -1.62
N THR A 317 13.36 12.03 -0.93
CA THR A 317 14.00 10.79 -0.45
C THR A 317 14.31 9.80 -1.57
N LEU A 318 13.71 9.99 -2.75
CA LEU A 318 13.87 9.15 -3.94
C LEU A 318 14.87 9.71 -4.96
N ASP A 319 15.53 10.82 -4.63
CA ASP A 319 16.41 11.58 -5.56
C ASP A 319 15.66 12.08 -6.82
N LEU A 320 14.43 12.59 -6.60
CA LEU A 320 13.53 13.12 -7.64
C LEU A 320 13.35 14.63 -7.50
#